data_ab47ab388f527f1d5f87a7944cc7fa4a
#
_entry.id   ab47ab388f527f1d5f87a7944cc7fa4a
#
_cell.length_a   1.000
_cell.length_b   1.000
_cell.length_c   1.000
_cell.angle_alpha   90.00
_cell.angle_beta   90.00
_cell.angle_gamma   90.00
#
_symmetry.space_group_name_H-M   'P 1'
#
loop_
_entity.id
_entity.type
_entity.pdbx_description
1 polymer ?
#
loop_
_entity_poly.entity_id
_entity_poly.type
_entity_poly.pdbx_seq_one_letter_code
_entity_poly.pdbx_strand_id
1 'polypeptide(L)'
;EGQKDVNVLVATSGDTGSAVANGFLGVEGIHVYVLYPKGKVSEIQEKQFTTLGQNITALEVDGTFDDCQALVKAAFMDKELNEHLSLTSANSINVARFLPQAFYYFYAYAQLKRAGKADNAVICVPSGNFGNITAGLFGKKMGLPVKRFIAANNRNDIFYQYLQTGKYNPCLLYTSDAADELDGV
;
A
#
# COMPACT_ATOMS: atom_id res chain seq x y z
N GLU A 1 4.98 28.05 -19.07
CA GLU A 1 4.47 27.84 -17.69
C GLU A 1 5.09 26.55 -17.21
N GLY A 2 6.02 26.64 -16.22
CA GLY A 2 6.77 25.48 -15.75
C GLY A 2 5.85 24.46 -15.07
N GLN A 3 6.09 23.19 -15.33
CA GLN A 3 5.43 22.08 -14.64
C GLN A 3 5.73 22.23 -13.13
N LYS A 4 4.69 22.33 -12.29
CA LYS A 4 4.88 22.38 -10.82
C LYS A 4 5.45 21.05 -10.36
N ASP A 5 6.44 21.09 -9.46
CA ASP A 5 6.95 19.90 -8.82
C ASP A 5 5.83 19.14 -8.10
N VAL A 6 5.88 17.83 -8.18
CA VAL A 6 4.91 16.94 -7.55
C VAL A 6 5.43 16.49 -6.18
N ASN A 7 4.65 16.70 -5.15
CA ASN A 7 4.95 16.29 -3.79
C ASN A 7 4.18 15.00 -3.46
N VAL A 8 4.89 13.91 -3.34
CA VAL A 8 4.34 12.58 -3.06
C VAL A 8 4.35 12.35 -1.55
N LEU A 9 3.17 12.20 -0.96
CA LEU A 9 3.02 11.86 0.46
C LEU A 9 2.78 10.36 0.61
N VAL A 10 3.51 9.71 1.49
CA VAL A 10 3.33 8.29 1.81
C VAL A 10 3.43 8.06 3.31
N ALA A 11 2.35 7.53 3.91
CA ALA A 11 2.42 6.96 5.25
C ALA A 11 2.85 5.50 5.14
N THR A 12 3.79 5.06 5.98
CA THR A 12 4.32 3.70 5.91
C THR A 12 4.50 3.08 7.28
N SER A 13 4.33 1.76 7.34
CA SER A 13 4.78 0.89 8.44
C SER A 13 6.08 0.14 8.09
N GLY A 14 6.63 0.37 6.88
CA GLY A 14 7.88 -0.23 6.41
C GLY A 14 8.02 -0.30 4.90
N ASP A 15 7.61 -1.38 4.27
CA ASP A 15 7.91 -1.72 2.87
C ASP A 15 7.37 -0.72 1.83
N THR A 16 6.17 -0.19 2.04
CA THR A 16 5.60 0.80 1.10
C THR A 16 6.46 2.06 1.02
N GLY A 17 6.92 2.57 2.17
CA GLY A 17 7.79 3.75 2.22
C GLY A 17 9.11 3.50 1.51
N SER A 18 9.74 2.36 1.77
CA SER A 18 10.98 1.94 1.12
C SER A 18 10.83 1.82 -0.40
N ALA A 19 9.76 1.16 -0.86
CA ALA A 19 9.50 0.96 -2.28
C ALA A 19 9.24 2.28 -3.01
N VAL A 20 8.43 3.18 -2.41
CA VAL A 20 8.11 4.49 -2.99
C VAL A 20 9.35 5.38 -3.02
N ALA A 21 10.09 5.46 -1.91
CA ALA A 21 11.30 6.26 -1.82
C ALA A 21 12.35 5.84 -2.86
N ASN A 22 12.63 4.53 -2.97
CA ASN A 22 13.59 4.03 -3.95
C ASN A 22 13.08 4.17 -5.40
N GLY A 23 11.77 4.01 -5.63
CA GLY A 23 11.18 4.13 -6.96
C GLY A 23 11.23 5.55 -7.54
N PHE A 24 11.23 6.57 -6.67
CA PHE A 24 11.29 7.98 -7.08
C PHE A 24 12.63 8.66 -6.77
N LEU A 25 13.61 7.93 -6.24
CA LEU A 25 14.92 8.48 -5.90
C LEU A 25 15.57 9.12 -7.13
N GLY A 26 15.93 10.41 -7.02
CA GLY A 26 16.59 11.17 -8.08
C GLY A 26 15.70 11.52 -9.27
N VAL A 27 14.39 11.29 -9.23
CA VAL A 27 13.47 11.69 -10.29
C VAL A 27 13.23 13.20 -10.22
N GLU A 28 13.58 13.91 -11.29
CA GLU A 28 13.43 15.36 -11.39
C GLU A 28 11.96 15.78 -11.30
N GLY A 29 11.68 16.85 -10.59
CA GLY A 29 10.33 17.40 -10.41
C GLY A 29 9.44 16.59 -9.46
N ILE A 30 9.99 15.60 -8.76
CA ILE A 30 9.27 14.82 -7.75
C ILE A 30 9.97 14.93 -6.39
N HIS A 31 9.23 15.28 -5.36
CA HIS A 31 9.65 15.25 -3.96
C HIS A 31 8.82 14.23 -3.20
N VAL A 32 9.46 13.36 -2.42
CA VAL A 32 8.78 12.31 -1.65
C VAL A 32 8.93 12.56 -0.16
N TYR A 33 7.82 12.58 0.54
CA TYR A 33 7.75 12.71 1.99
C TYR A 33 7.22 11.40 2.57
N VAL A 34 8.07 10.69 3.30
CA VAL A 34 7.76 9.41 3.94
C VAL A 34 7.45 9.64 5.40
N LEU A 35 6.19 9.50 5.80
CA LEU A 35 5.76 9.61 7.19
C LEU A 35 5.75 8.21 7.81
N TYR A 36 6.46 8.04 8.92
CA TYR A 36 6.56 6.75 9.61
C TYR A 36 6.46 6.89 11.12
N PRO A 37 5.89 5.91 11.83
CA PRO A 37 5.71 5.99 13.27
C PRO A 37 7.02 5.68 14.00
N LYS A 38 7.38 6.53 14.95
CA LYS A 38 8.59 6.43 15.77
C LYS A 38 8.72 5.08 16.46
N GLY A 39 9.85 4.40 16.22
CA GLY A 39 10.18 3.14 16.87
C GLY A 39 9.23 1.97 16.55
N LYS A 40 8.40 2.09 15.51
CA LYS A 40 7.43 1.05 15.10
C LYS A 40 7.68 0.51 13.69
N VAL A 41 8.79 0.88 13.10
CA VAL A 41 9.30 0.35 11.83
C VAL A 41 10.58 -0.42 12.14
N SER A 42 10.82 -1.55 11.48
CA SER A 42 12.07 -2.28 11.70
C SER A 42 13.26 -1.44 11.28
N GLU A 43 14.37 -1.55 11.99
CA GLU A 43 15.59 -0.76 11.73
C GLU A 43 16.07 -0.86 10.27
N ILE A 44 15.94 -2.04 9.68
CA ILE A 44 16.33 -2.29 8.28
C ILE A 44 15.43 -1.51 7.33
N GLN A 45 14.12 -1.60 7.51
CA GLN A 45 13.15 -0.89 6.67
C GLN A 45 13.26 0.62 6.83
N GLU A 46 13.45 1.11 8.07
CA GLU A 46 13.63 2.52 8.35
C GLU A 46 14.86 3.08 7.61
N LYS A 47 16.00 2.39 7.66
CA LYS A 47 17.22 2.79 6.95
C LYS A 47 17.04 2.83 5.43
N GLN A 48 16.16 2.03 4.86
CA GLN A 48 15.90 1.99 3.41
C GLN A 48 15.30 3.28 2.85
N PHE A 49 14.73 4.15 3.68
CA PHE A 49 14.21 5.44 3.23
C PHE A 49 14.78 6.64 3.99
N THR A 50 15.27 6.48 5.23
CA THR A 50 15.85 7.59 6.01
C THR A 50 17.24 7.99 5.55
N THR A 51 17.97 7.11 4.89
CA THR A 51 19.37 7.33 4.48
C THR A 51 19.54 7.80 3.04
N LEU A 52 18.46 7.91 2.28
CA LEU A 52 18.53 8.19 0.84
C LEU A 52 18.89 9.64 0.52
N GLY A 53 18.30 10.61 1.24
CA GLY A 53 18.49 12.04 0.94
C GLY A 53 17.95 12.44 -0.43
N GLN A 54 18.61 13.38 -1.10
CA GLN A 54 18.19 13.95 -2.38
C GLN A 54 16.76 14.50 -2.33
N ASN A 55 15.86 13.99 -3.16
CA ASN A 55 14.44 14.36 -3.24
C ASN A 55 13.55 13.56 -2.27
N ILE A 56 14.15 12.76 -1.37
CA ILE A 56 13.43 11.95 -0.37
C ILE A 56 13.60 12.58 1.02
N THR A 57 12.48 12.86 1.68
CA THR A 57 12.44 13.38 3.06
C THR A 57 11.67 12.40 3.94
N ALA A 58 12.32 11.88 4.97
CA ALA A 58 11.69 11.02 5.96
C ALA A 58 11.23 11.87 7.16
N LEU A 59 9.98 11.69 7.58
CA LEU A 59 9.35 12.41 8.69
C LEU A 59 8.92 11.41 9.77
N GLU A 60 9.66 11.41 10.89
CA GLU A 60 9.32 10.59 12.04
C GLU A 60 8.15 11.22 12.78
N VAL A 61 7.09 10.45 13.01
CA VAL A 61 5.87 10.87 13.71
C VAL A 61 5.82 10.20 15.08
N ASP A 62 5.70 10.98 16.14
CA ASP A 62 5.47 10.45 17.49
C ASP A 62 4.01 10.01 17.63
N GLY A 63 3.73 8.79 17.16
CA GLY A 63 2.38 8.25 17.07
C GLY A 63 2.34 6.84 16.49
N THR A 64 1.23 6.54 15.85
CA THR A 64 0.95 5.26 15.19
C THR A 64 0.97 5.40 13.66
N PHE A 65 0.88 4.29 12.95
CA PHE A 65 0.70 4.31 11.50
C PHE A 65 -0.60 5.04 11.09
N ASP A 66 -1.66 4.89 11.88
CA ASP A 66 -2.93 5.60 11.63
C ASP A 66 -2.79 7.11 11.81
N ASP A 67 -1.94 7.57 12.73
CA ASP A 67 -1.62 8.99 12.87
C ASP A 67 -0.87 9.51 11.65
N CYS A 68 0.08 8.74 11.12
CA CYS A 68 0.76 9.08 9.86
C CYS A 68 -0.25 9.19 8.70
N GLN A 69 -1.19 8.25 8.60
CA GLN A 69 -2.25 8.32 7.58
C GLN A 69 -3.18 9.52 7.78
N ALA A 70 -3.52 9.83 9.04
CA ALA A 70 -4.35 10.98 9.37
C ALA A 70 -3.68 12.30 8.95
N LEU A 71 -2.37 12.44 9.18
CA LEU A 71 -1.58 13.59 8.72
C LEU A 71 -1.57 13.73 7.20
N VAL A 72 -1.38 12.62 6.48
CA VAL A 72 -1.45 12.62 5.00
C VAL A 72 -2.84 13.07 4.54
N LYS A 73 -3.91 12.54 5.14
CA LYS A 73 -5.29 12.96 4.82
C LYS A 73 -5.53 14.43 5.14
N ALA A 74 -5.03 14.93 6.28
CA ALA A 74 -5.14 16.33 6.66
C ALA A 74 -4.45 17.24 5.64
N ALA A 75 -3.26 16.88 5.17
CA ALA A 75 -2.56 17.63 4.12
C ALA A 75 -3.38 17.73 2.82
N PHE A 76 -4.07 16.68 2.43
CA PHE A 76 -4.96 16.73 1.26
C PHE A 76 -6.21 17.60 1.45
N MET A 77 -6.65 17.78 2.70
CA MET A 77 -7.80 18.64 3.03
C MET A 77 -7.41 20.08 3.30
N ASP A 78 -6.14 20.36 3.47
CA ASP A 78 -5.61 21.70 3.73
C ASP A 78 -5.59 22.53 2.44
N LYS A 79 -6.40 23.60 2.41
CA LYS A 79 -6.55 24.43 1.21
C LYS A 79 -5.29 25.24 0.92
N GLU A 80 -4.63 25.75 1.96
CA GLU A 80 -3.42 26.56 1.80
C GLU A 80 -2.28 25.74 1.21
N LEU A 81 -2.07 24.51 1.72
CA LEU A 81 -1.10 23.60 1.14
C LEU A 81 -1.39 23.26 -0.33
N ASN A 82 -2.66 22.98 -0.65
CA ASN A 82 -3.04 22.59 -2.03
C ASN A 82 -3.02 23.77 -3.03
N GLU A 83 -3.10 25.02 -2.56
CA GLU A 83 -2.90 26.20 -3.41
C GLU A 83 -1.43 26.38 -3.81
N HIS A 84 -0.50 26.03 -2.93
CA HIS A 84 0.93 26.23 -3.14
C HIS A 84 1.65 24.98 -3.69
N LEU A 85 1.21 23.78 -3.31
CA LEU A 85 1.85 22.51 -3.63
C LEU A 85 0.95 21.61 -4.47
N SER A 86 1.56 20.89 -5.42
CA SER A 86 0.89 19.79 -6.12
C SER A 86 1.09 18.50 -5.31
N LEU A 87 0.05 18.09 -4.58
CA LEU A 87 0.10 16.93 -3.68
C LEU A 87 -0.46 15.69 -4.37
N THR A 88 0.19 14.54 -4.16
CA THR A 88 -0.33 13.23 -4.50
C THR A 88 0.00 12.21 -3.41
N SER A 89 -0.73 11.10 -3.36
CA SER A 89 -0.44 10.01 -2.41
C SER A 89 0.07 8.78 -3.13
N ALA A 90 1.08 8.16 -2.53
CA ALA A 90 1.57 6.86 -2.96
C ALA A 90 1.01 5.69 -2.11
N ASN A 91 0.05 5.92 -1.23
CA ASN A 91 -0.64 4.86 -0.50
C ASN A 91 -1.67 4.12 -1.35
N SER A 92 -2.13 2.97 -0.87
CA SER A 92 -3.08 2.08 -1.56
C SER A 92 -4.46 2.70 -1.82
N ILE A 93 -4.78 3.86 -1.24
CA ILE A 93 -5.96 4.64 -1.59
C ILE A 93 -5.89 5.20 -3.02
N ASN A 94 -4.69 5.32 -3.59
CA ASN A 94 -4.49 5.75 -4.97
C ASN A 94 -4.62 4.55 -5.90
N VAL A 95 -5.61 4.61 -6.80
CA VAL A 95 -5.86 3.55 -7.79
C VAL A 95 -4.64 3.23 -8.65
N ALA A 96 -3.79 4.21 -8.93
CA ALA A 96 -2.54 4.03 -9.67
C ALA A 96 -1.55 3.08 -8.96
N ARG A 97 -1.71 2.85 -7.65
CA ARG A 97 -0.90 1.92 -6.89
C ARG A 97 -1.36 0.47 -7.05
N PHE A 98 -2.64 0.19 -6.95
CA PHE A 98 -3.13 -1.19 -6.99
C PHE A 98 -3.55 -1.66 -8.39
N LEU A 99 -3.94 -0.76 -9.28
CA LEU A 99 -4.34 -1.16 -10.63
C LEU A 99 -3.24 -1.90 -11.39
N PRO A 100 -1.96 -1.46 -11.40
CA PRO A 100 -0.87 -2.22 -12.02
C PRO A 100 -0.63 -3.58 -11.35
N GLN A 101 -0.95 -3.75 -10.09
CA GLN A 101 -0.85 -5.03 -9.39
C GLN A 101 -1.79 -6.09 -10.00
N ALA A 102 -2.84 -5.69 -10.71
CA ALA A 102 -3.70 -6.62 -11.44
C ALA A 102 -2.90 -7.46 -12.47
N PHE A 103 -1.82 -6.90 -13.03
CA PHE A 103 -0.97 -7.60 -14.00
C PHE A 103 -0.31 -8.85 -13.42
N TYR A 104 0.01 -8.87 -12.13
CA TYR A 104 0.54 -10.07 -11.47
C TYR A 104 -0.43 -11.25 -11.57
N TYR A 105 -1.70 -11.01 -11.43
CA TYR A 105 -2.75 -12.03 -11.52
C TYR A 105 -2.91 -12.55 -12.94
N PHE A 106 -2.86 -11.67 -13.94
CA PHE A 106 -2.88 -12.07 -15.35
C PHE A 106 -1.63 -12.87 -15.70
N TYR A 107 -0.46 -12.43 -15.23
CA TYR A 107 0.78 -13.15 -15.47
C TYR A 107 0.77 -14.54 -14.80
N ALA A 108 0.38 -14.62 -13.54
CA ALA A 108 0.27 -15.89 -12.82
C ALA A 108 -0.71 -16.84 -13.52
N TYR A 109 -1.87 -16.34 -13.94
CA TYR A 109 -2.84 -17.14 -14.69
C TYR A 109 -2.28 -17.62 -16.03
N ALA A 110 -1.56 -16.78 -16.75
CA ALA A 110 -0.91 -17.15 -18.00
C ALA A 110 0.11 -18.29 -17.80
N GLN A 111 0.88 -18.27 -16.69
CA GLN A 111 1.80 -19.36 -16.35
C GLN A 111 1.04 -20.66 -16.02
N LEU A 112 -0.05 -20.56 -15.25
CA LEU A 112 -0.92 -21.72 -14.97
C LEU A 112 -1.48 -22.31 -16.26
N LYS A 113 -1.91 -21.48 -17.20
CA LYS A 113 -2.43 -21.91 -18.51
C LYS A 113 -1.36 -22.64 -19.32
N ARG A 114 -0.14 -22.11 -19.35
CA ARG A 114 1.00 -22.77 -20.01
C ARG A 114 1.34 -24.13 -19.40
N ALA A 115 1.17 -24.25 -18.07
CA ALA A 115 1.39 -25.49 -17.34
C ALA A 115 0.21 -26.49 -17.40
N GLY A 116 -0.90 -26.17 -18.08
CA GLY A 116 -2.12 -26.98 -18.09
C GLY A 116 -2.86 -27.05 -16.75
N LYS A 117 -2.67 -26.06 -15.87
CA LYS A 117 -3.21 -26.03 -14.49
C LYS A 117 -4.15 -24.86 -14.24
N ALA A 118 -4.68 -24.23 -15.29
CA ALA A 118 -5.52 -23.03 -15.16
C ALA A 118 -6.97 -23.33 -14.78
N ASP A 119 -7.43 -24.55 -14.96
CA ASP A 119 -8.81 -24.93 -14.70
C ASP A 119 -9.14 -24.80 -13.21
N ASN A 120 -10.21 -24.05 -12.94
CA ASN A 120 -10.67 -23.77 -11.57
C ASN A 120 -9.60 -23.11 -10.67
N ALA A 121 -8.72 -22.29 -11.22
CA ALA A 121 -7.69 -21.60 -10.45
C ALA A 121 -8.27 -20.86 -9.23
N VAL A 122 -7.66 -21.08 -8.08
CA VAL A 122 -7.94 -20.39 -6.81
C VAL A 122 -6.67 -19.66 -6.40
N ILE A 123 -6.78 -18.39 -6.08
CA ILE A 123 -5.62 -17.59 -5.68
C ILE A 123 -5.79 -17.19 -4.20
N CYS A 124 -4.85 -17.60 -3.37
CA CYS A 124 -4.75 -17.17 -1.98
C CYS A 124 -3.90 -15.90 -1.92
N VAL A 125 -4.41 -14.87 -1.28
CA VAL A 125 -3.77 -13.56 -1.16
C VAL A 125 -3.62 -13.25 0.33
N PRO A 126 -2.41 -13.20 0.87
CA PRO A 126 -2.16 -12.65 2.20
C PRO A 126 -2.60 -11.18 2.20
N SER A 127 -3.57 -10.87 3.05
CA SER A 127 -4.24 -9.57 3.01
C SER A 127 -3.55 -8.59 3.94
N GLY A 128 -2.96 -7.54 3.35
CA GLY A 128 -2.56 -6.34 4.06
C GLY A 128 -3.67 -5.28 4.02
N ASN A 129 -3.38 -4.12 3.43
CA ASN A 129 -4.34 -3.03 3.23
C ASN A 129 -5.34 -3.27 2.08
N PHE A 130 -5.53 -4.51 1.68
CA PHE A 130 -6.46 -4.97 0.63
C PHE A 130 -6.22 -4.43 -0.79
N GLY A 131 -5.20 -3.61 -1.02
CA GLY A 131 -4.82 -3.15 -2.37
C GLY A 131 -4.49 -4.32 -3.30
N ASN A 132 -3.76 -5.31 -2.80
CA ASN A 132 -3.36 -6.50 -3.53
C ASN A 132 -4.57 -7.35 -3.98
N ILE A 133 -5.46 -7.71 -3.07
CA ILE A 133 -6.66 -8.52 -3.43
C ILE A 133 -7.65 -7.71 -4.27
N THR A 134 -7.78 -6.41 -4.03
CA THR A 134 -8.60 -5.51 -4.85
C THR A 134 -8.12 -5.50 -6.29
N ALA A 135 -6.80 -5.46 -6.52
CA ALA A 135 -6.21 -5.61 -7.85
C ALA A 135 -6.61 -6.93 -8.53
N GLY A 136 -6.61 -8.03 -7.79
CA GLY A 136 -7.09 -9.33 -8.28
C GLY A 136 -8.58 -9.31 -8.64
N LEU A 137 -9.42 -8.65 -7.84
CA LEU A 137 -10.84 -8.47 -8.11
C LEU A 137 -11.08 -7.61 -9.37
N PHE A 138 -10.29 -6.56 -9.58
CA PHE A 138 -10.29 -5.81 -10.85
C PHE A 138 -9.93 -6.72 -12.03
N GLY A 139 -8.86 -7.51 -11.92
CA GLY A 139 -8.50 -8.51 -12.91
C GLY A 139 -9.67 -9.46 -13.25
N LYS A 140 -10.38 -9.96 -12.22
CA LYS A 140 -11.56 -10.80 -12.40
C LYS A 140 -12.70 -10.06 -13.11
N LYS A 141 -12.95 -8.79 -12.78
CA LYS A 141 -13.93 -7.95 -13.48
C LYS A 141 -13.54 -7.68 -14.93
N MET A 142 -12.27 -7.65 -15.25
CA MET A 142 -11.72 -7.52 -16.61
C MET A 142 -11.76 -8.83 -17.39
N GLY A 143 -12.25 -9.92 -16.80
CA GLY A 143 -12.39 -11.22 -17.47
C GLY A 143 -11.36 -12.28 -17.10
N LEU A 144 -10.49 -12.05 -16.10
CA LEU A 144 -9.56 -13.07 -15.61
C LEU A 144 -10.36 -14.26 -15.04
N PRO A 145 -10.23 -15.49 -15.59
CA PRO A 145 -11.11 -16.60 -15.26
C PRO A 145 -10.63 -17.34 -14.00
N VAL A 146 -10.51 -16.62 -12.90
CA VAL A 146 -10.21 -17.15 -11.57
C VAL A 146 -11.51 -17.55 -10.89
N LYS A 147 -11.57 -18.79 -10.38
CA LYS A 147 -12.76 -19.32 -9.69
C LYS A 147 -13.10 -18.53 -8.45
N ARG A 148 -12.11 -18.34 -7.58
CA ARG A 148 -12.25 -17.55 -6.34
C ARG A 148 -10.90 -17.03 -5.85
N PHE A 149 -10.97 -16.01 -4.99
CA PHE A 149 -9.87 -15.57 -4.14
C PHE A 149 -10.09 -16.05 -2.71
N ILE A 150 -9.00 -16.32 -2.00
CA ILE A 150 -8.97 -16.54 -0.57
C ILE A 150 -8.21 -15.35 0.01
N ALA A 151 -8.89 -14.53 0.82
CA ALA A 151 -8.23 -13.48 1.60
C ALA A 151 -7.72 -14.14 2.90
N ALA A 152 -6.43 -14.37 2.98
CA ALA A 152 -5.80 -14.84 4.20
C ALA A 152 -5.45 -13.62 5.07
N ASN A 153 -5.89 -13.60 6.31
CA ASN A 153 -5.60 -12.54 7.26
C ASN A 153 -4.93 -13.12 8.51
N ASN A 154 -4.19 -12.27 9.19
CA ASN A 154 -3.58 -12.54 10.49
C ASN A 154 -4.59 -12.34 11.63
N ARG A 155 -4.11 -11.95 12.82
CA ARG A 155 -4.96 -11.61 13.98
C ARG A 155 -5.94 -10.47 13.68
N ASN A 156 -5.65 -9.62 12.71
CA ASN A 156 -6.57 -8.59 12.23
C ASN A 156 -7.58 -9.24 11.28
N ASP A 157 -8.62 -9.83 11.83
CA ASP A 157 -9.67 -10.54 11.09
C ASP A 157 -10.93 -9.70 10.83
N ILE A 158 -10.82 -8.37 10.92
CA ILE A 158 -11.94 -7.42 10.75
C ILE A 158 -12.67 -7.63 9.45
N PHE A 159 -11.93 -7.89 8.36
CA PHE A 159 -12.55 -8.11 7.07
C PHE A 159 -13.37 -9.41 7.06
N TYR A 160 -12.89 -10.45 7.73
CA TYR A 160 -13.65 -11.68 7.92
C TYR A 160 -14.93 -11.41 8.72
N GLN A 161 -14.82 -10.70 9.84
CA GLN A 161 -15.98 -10.31 10.67
C GLN A 161 -16.96 -9.45 9.88
N TYR A 162 -16.46 -8.50 9.08
CA TYR A 162 -17.30 -7.70 8.19
C TYR A 162 -18.07 -8.56 7.19
N LEU A 163 -17.42 -9.54 6.58
CA LEU A 163 -18.10 -10.45 5.63
C LEU A 163 -19.18 -11.30 6.31
N GLN A 164 -19.03 -11.63 7.59
CA GLN A 164 -20.03 -12.39 8.35
C GLN A 164 -21.19 -11.52 8.82
N THR A 165 -20.92 -10.29 9.23
CA THR A 165 -21.88 -9.45 9.96
C THR A 165 -22.42 -8.27 9.16
N GLY A 166 -21.75 -7.88 8.08
CA GLY A 166 -22.01 -6.65 7.35
C GLY A 166 -21.65 -5.37 8.10
N LYS A 167 -21.03 -5.49 9.29
CA LYS A 167 -20.62 -4.35 10.12
C LYS A 167 -19.11 -4.25 10.15
N TYR A 168 -18.58 -3.09 9.77
CA TYR A 168 -17.16 -2.80 9.84
C TYR A 168 -16.81 -2.18 11.20
N ASN A 169 -16.05 -2.88 12.01
CA ASN A 169 -15.54 -2.41 13.30
C ASN A 169 -14.03 -2.27 13.20
N PRO A 170 -13.48 -1.04 13.22
CA PRO A 170 -12.03 -0.83 13.16
C PRO A 170 -11.31 -1.55 14.30
N CYS A 171 -10.16 -2.15 14.01
CA CYS A 171 -9.31 -2.80 15.00
C CYS A 171 -8.27 -1.82 15.57
N LEU A 172 -7.95 -1.98 16.83
CA LEU A 172 -6.88 -1.26 17.50
C LEU A 172 -5.53 -1.98 17.42
N LEU A 173 -5.42 -3.06 16.62
CA LEU A 173 -4.16 -3.77 16.45
C LEU A 173 -3.19 -2.94 15.60
N TYR A 174 -1.94 -2.88 16.06
CA TYR A 174 -0.88 -2.06 15.46
C TYR A 174 -0.37 -2.58 14.10
N THR A 175 -0.63 -3.84 13.77
CA THR A 175 -0.17 -4.48 12.55
C THR A 175 -1.32 -4.57 11.55
N SER A 176 -1.21 -3.82 10.47
CA SER A 176 -2.20 -3.83 9.39
C SER A 176 -1.82 -4.76 8.23
N ASP A 177 -0.59 -5.22 8.18
CA ASP A 177 -0.06 -6.00 7.06
C ASP A 177 0.38 -7.40 7.50
N ALA A 178 -0.30 -8.42 6.98
CA ALA A 178 0.03 -9.82 7.23
C ALA A 178 1.39 -10.23 6.64
N ALA A 179 1.90 -9.48 5.67
CA ALA A 179 3.19 -9.75 5.05
C ALA A 179 4.38 -9.23 5.87
N ASP A 180 4.14 -8.24 6.75
CA ASP A 180 5.18 -7.57 7.54
C ASP A 180 5.34 -8.15 8.95
N GLU A 181 4.56 -9.16 9.33
CA GLU A 181 4.62 -9.73 10.66
C GLU A 181 5.78 -10.71 10.82
N LEU A 182 6.74 -10.31 11.67
CA LEU A 182 7.83 -11.18 12.13
C LEU A 182 7.36 -12.23 13.15
N ASP A 183 6.20 -12.04 13.76
CA ASP A 183 5.61 -12.98 14.68
C ASP A 183 4.85 -14.05 13.88
N GLY A 184 5.59 -15.05 13.46
CA GLY A 184 5.04 -16.17 12.72
C GLY A 184 3.77 -16.73 13.36
N VAL A 185 2.84 -17.10 12.51
CA VAL A 185 1.65 -17.88 12.82
C VAL A 185 2.03 -19.20 13.50
#